data_adcb8e5c5aeb9d0672dbd11769bc487b
#
_entry.id   adcb8e5c5aeb9d0672dbd11769bc487b
#
_cell.length_a   1.000
_cell.length_b   1.000
_cell.length_c   1.000
_cell.angle_alpha   90.00
_cell.angle_beta   90.00
_cell.angle_gamma   90.00
#
_symmetry.space_group_name_H-M   'P 1'
#
loop_
_entity.id
_entity.type
_entity.pdbx_description
1 polymer ?
#
loop_
_entity_poly.entity_id
_entity_poly.type
_entity_poly.pdbx_seq_one_letter_code
_entity_poly.pdbx_strand_id
1 'polypeptide(L)'
;MEMPNAIMLLGNHEYMMLQYLSPDATGIEIRRWNKNRNAPTLAAYLKQKGKVQQRIIAYLRSIPTYLDIEVAGKRFYMVHGFPGDNVHDEVWTRPTMESENPIPDCRLIIGHTKVLSLIQPEEKRINHALDLESRGEHLNILHAPGFINLDCGCGYDMPIKALACLRLEDFQEIYI
;
A
#
# COMPACT_ATOMS: atom_id res chain seq x y z
N MET A 1 -2.14 -19.22 8.15
CA MET A 1 -1.75 -18.70 9.48
C MET A 1 -2.79 -17.66 9.83
N GLU A 2 -3.65 -17.95 10.80
CA GLU A 2 -4.61 -16.95 11.26
C GLU A 2 -3.89 -16.08 12.28
N MET A 3 -3.72 -14.80 11.97
CA MET A 3 -3.31 -13.79 12.94
C MET A 3 -4.58 -13.14 13.47
N PRO A 4 -5.07 -13.53 14.65
CA PRO A 4 -6.42 -13.20 15.13
C PRO A 4 -6.66 -11.69 15.31
N ASN A 5 -5.60 -10.89 15.32
CA ASN A 5 -5.65 -9.43 15.55
C ASN A 5 -5.01 -8.63 14.40
N ALA A 6 -4.93 -9.21 13.18
CA ALA A 6 -4.39 -8.51 12.02
C ALA A 6 -5.50 -8.28 10.99
N ILE A 7 -5.62 -7.03 10.54
CA ILE A 7 -6.49 -6.64 9.43
C ILE A 7 -5.58 -6.23 8.27
N MET A 8 -5.78 -6.85 7.11
CA MET A 8 -5.12 -6.47 5.87
C MET A 8 -6.04 -5.50 5.10
N LEU A 9 -5.48 -4.49 4.48
CA LEU A 9 -6.19 -3.65 3.53
C LEU A 9 -5.92 -4.12 2.10
N LEU A 10 -6.94 -3.98 1.24
CA LEU A 10 -6.83 -4.32 -0.17
C LEU A 10 -5.85 -3.37 -0.86
N GLY A 11 -4.78 -3.93 -1.42
CA GLY A 11 -3.84 -3.19 -2.23
C GLY A 11 -4.11 -3.35 -3.74
N ASN A 12 -3.42 -2.55 -4.55
CA ASN A 12 -3.56 -2.60 -6.00
C ASN A 12 -3.15 -3.97 -6.60
N HIS A 13 -2.24 -4.71 -5.98
CA HIS A 13 -1.85 -6.03 -6.45
C HIS A 13 -2.94 -7.09 -6.21
N GLU A 14 -3.57 -7.10 -5.05
CA GLU A 14 -4.72 -7.95 -4.73
C GLU A 14 -5.90 -7.62 -5.64
N TYR A 15 -6.17 -6.33 -5.84
CA TYR A 15 -7.22 -5.85 -6.74
C TYR A 15 -6.98 -6.29 -8.18
N MET A 16 -5.76 -6.14 -8.70
CA MET A 16 -5.39 -6.63 -10.05
C MET A 16 -5.55 -8.14 -10.18
N MET A 17 -5.18 -8.91 -9.16
CA MET A 17 -5.35 -10.37 -9.17
C MET A 17 -6.83 -10.76 -9.24
N LEU A 18 -7.69 -10.10 -8.46
CA LEU A 18 -9.13 -10.33 -8.50
C LEU A 18 -9.72 -10.01 -9.88
N GLN A 19 -9.31 -8.90 -10.49
CA GLN A 19 -9.73 -8.53 -11.84
C GLN A 19 -9.26 -9.55 -12.89
N TYR A 20 -7.98 -9.94 -12.85
CA TYR A 20 -7.39 -10.89 -13.77
C TYR A 20 -8.06 -12.28 -13.71
N LEU A 21 -8.42 -12.74 -12.52
CA LEU A 21 -9.07 -14.04 -12.30
C LEU A 21 -10.59 -14.00 -12.45
N SER A 22 -11.16 -12.83 -12.77
CA SER A 22 -12.59 -12.72 -13.08
C SER A 22 -12.92 -13.40 -14.41
N PRO A 23 -14.07 -14.11 -14.52
CA PRO A 23 -14.56 -14.60 -15.81
C PRO A 23 -14.75 -13.49 -16.85
N ASP A 24 -15.00 -12.27 -16.40
CA ASP A 24 -15.26 -11.09 -17.25
C ASP A 24 -13.99 -10.26 -17.49
N ALA A 25 -12.80 -10.80 -17.16
CA ALA A 25 -11.54 -10.09 -17.31
C ALA A 25 -11.31 -9.68 -18.78
N THR A 26 -11.11 -8.39 -19.00
CA THR A 26 -10.79 -7.86 -20.33
C THR A 26 -9.28 -7.88 -20.59
N GLY A 27 -8.90 -7.63 -21.84
CA GLY A 27 -7.48 -7.51 -22.19
C GLY A 27 -6.76 -6.35 -21.46
N ILE A 28 -7.49 -5.40 -20.88
CA ILE A 28 -6.92 -4.28 -20.11
C ILE A 28 -6.44 -4.77 -18.76
N GLU A 29 -7.28 -5.49 -17.98
CA GLU A 29 -6.93 -6.04 -16.68
C GLU A 29 -5.80 -7.06 -16.79
N ILE A 30 -5.87 -7.93 -17.80
CA ILE A 30 -4.82 -8.92 -18.08
C ILE A 30 -3.47 -8.23 -18.35
N ARG A 31 -3.44 -7.22 -19.22
CA ARG A 31 -2.19 -6.48 -19.51
C ARG A 31 -1.70 -5.68 -18.30
N ARG A 32 -2.62 -5.07 -17.54
CA ARG A 32 -2.27 -4.29 -16.34
C ARG A 32 -1.54 -5.18 -15.34
N TRP A 33 -2.09 -6.33 -15.00
CA TRP A 33 -1.45 -7.21 -14.01
C TRP A 33 -0.13 -7.80 -14.52
N ASN A 34 -0.06 -8.21 -15.80
CA ASN A 34 1.17 -8.71 -16.41
C ASN A 34 2.33 -7.69 -16.37
N LYS A 35 2.05 -6.39 -16.54
CA LYS A 35 3.04 -5.32 -16.40
C LYS A 35 3.51 -5.07 -14.97
N ASN A 36 2.75 -5.51 -13.97
CA ASN A 36 3.01 -5.29 -12.55
C ASN A 36 3.66 -6.51 -11.86
N ARG A 37 4.55 -7.22 -12.54
CA ARG A 37 5.38 -8.32 -11.99
C ARG A 37 4.56 -9.45 -11.35
N ASN A 38 3.43 -9.82 -11.92
CA ASN A 38 2.51 -10.84 -11.42
C ASN A 38 3.05 -12.28 -11.45
N ALA A 39 4.07 -12.57 -12.23
CA ALA A 39 4.49 -13.93 -12.56
C ALA A 39 4.75 -14.83 -11.34
N PRO A 40 5.47 -14.40 -10.28
CA PRO A 40 5.68 -15.23 -9.09
C PRO A 40 4.36 -15.55 -8.36
N THR A 41 3.49 -14.54 -8.20
CA THR A 41 2.20 -14.68 -7.52
C THR A 41 1.27 -15.61 -8.28
N LEU A 42 1.17 -15.41 -9.60
CA LEU A 42 0.36 -16.28 -10.46
C LEU A 42 0.86 -17.71 -10.46
N ALA A 43 2.18 -17.92 -10.55
CA ALA A 43 2.77 -19.25 -10.51
C ALA A 43 2.51 -19.96 -9.17
N ALA A 44 2.59 -19.23 -8.05
CA ALA A 44 2.27 -19.75 -6.73
C ALA A 44 0.78 -20.12 -6.60
N TYR A 45 -0.11 -19.27 -7.10
CA TYR A 45 -1.55 -19.51 -7.13
C TYR A 45 -1.92 -20.74 -7.97
N LEU A 46 -1.37 -20.86 -9.19
CA LEU A 46 -1.67 -21.97 -10.10
C LEU A 46 -1.17 -23.34 -9.59
N LYS A 47 -0.18 -23.37 -8.71
CA LYS A 47 0.28 -24.59 -8.03
C LYS A 47 -0.71 -25.11 -6.97
N GLN A 48 -1.67 -24.29 -6.55
CA GLN A 48 -2.63 -24.67 -5.52
C GLN A 48 -3.76 -25.54 -6.11
N LYS A 49 -4.31 -26.44 -5.27
CA LYS A 49 -5.51 -27.23 -5.63
C LYS A 49 -6.74 -26.32 -5.65
N GLY A 50 -7.76 -26.66 -6.46
CA GLY A 50 -8.95 -25.84 -6.69
C GLY A 50 -9.65 -25.33 -5.41
N LYS A 51 -9.79 -26.16 -4.36
CA LYS A 51 -10.32 -25.71 -3.06
C LYS A 51 -9.49 -24.60 -2.40
N VAL A 52 -8.16 -24.68 -2.52
CA VAL A 52 -7.26 -23.65 -1.98
C VAL A 52 -7.35 -22.38 -2.79
N GLN A 53 -7.40 -22.50 -4.12
CA GLN A 53 -7.61 -21.35 -5.01
C GLN A 53 -8.92 -20.62 -4.70
N GLN A 54 -10.02 -21.37 -4.50
CA GLN A 54 -11.31 -20.77 -4.10
C GLN A 54 -11.22 -20.04 -2.76
N ARG A 55 -10.53 -20.60 -1.77
CA ARG A 55 -10.31 -19.95 -0.46
C ARG A 55 -9.48 -18.68 -0.60
N ILE A 56 -8.43 -18.67 -1.44
CA ILE A 56 -7.63 -17.47 -1.72
C ILE A 56 -8.52 -16.38 -2.31
N ILE A 57 -9.31 -16.69 -3.34
CA ILE A 57 -10.20 -15.70 -3.96
C ILE A 57 -11.25 -15.18 -2.98
N ALA A 58 -11.86 -16.07 -2.19
CA ALA A 58 -12.84 -15.67 -1.18
C ALA A 58 -12.22 -14.75 -0.13
N TYR A 59 -11.00 -15.05 0.33
CA TYR A 59 -10.25 -14.20 1.24
C TYR A 59 -9.94 -12.83 0.63
N LEU A 60 -9.38 -12.79 -0.59
CA LEU A 60 -9.07 -11.52 -1.26
C LEU A 60 -10.30 -10.64 -1.43
N ARG A 61 -11.47 -11.24 -1.72
CA ARG A 61 -12.76 -10.52 -1.83
C ARG A 61 -13.29 -10.01 -0.50
N SER A 62 -12.85 -10.58 0.61
CA SER A 62 -13.27 -10.16 1.96
C SER A 62 -12.37 -9.09 2.57
N ILE A 63 -11.24 -8.78 1.94
CA ILE A 63 -10.31 -7.75 2.42
C ILE A 63 -10.97 -6.36 2.26
N PRO A 64 -11.07 -5.56 3.33
CA PRO A 64 -11.60 -4.20 3.25
C PRO A 64 -10.67 -3.29 2.45
N THR A 65 -11.23 -2.31 1.76
CA THR A 65 -10.46 -1.30 1.01
C THR A 65 -9.91 -0.22 1.91
N TYR A 66 -10.60 0.06 3.00
CA TYR A 66 -10.17 1.00 4.04
C TYR A 66 -10.51 0.47 5.44
N LEU A 67 -9.91 1.08 6.43
CA LEU A 67 -10.25 0.87 7.85
C LEU A 67 -10.44 2.23 8.52
N ASP A 68 -11.58 2.39 9.20
CA ASP A 68 -11.93 3.58 9.96
C ASP A 68 -12.09 3.17 11.43
N ILE A 69 -11.17 3.60 12.29
CA ILE A 69 -11.12 3.17 13.70
C ILE A 69 -10.75 4.33 14.61
N GLU A 70 -11.08 4.17 15.89
CA GLU A 70 -10.64 5.05 16.94
C GLU A 70 -9.62 4.34 17.84
N VAL A 71 -8.48 5.01 18.09
CA VAL A 71 -7.43 4.54 18.99
C VAL A 71 -7.01 5.71 19.89
N ALA A 72 -7.02 5.49 21.19
CA ALA A 72 -6.67 6.51 22.20
C ALA A 72 -7.37 7.87 21.99
N GLY A 73 -8.66 7.85 21.64
CA GLY A 73 -9.48 9.06 21.42
C GLY A 73 -9.15 9.81 20.11
N LYS A 74 -8.44 9.20 19.19
CA LYS A 74 -8.12 9.75 17.87
C LYS A 74 -8.69 8.85 16.79
N ARG A 75 -9.39 9.43 15.81
CA ARG A 75 -9.92 8.71 14.64
C ARG A 75 -8.85 8.58 13.56
N PHE A 76 -8.72 7.38 13.00
CA PHE A 76 -7.81 7.07 11.92
C PHE A 76 -8.59 6.48 10.74
N TYR A 77 -8.34 7.03 9.55
CA TYR A 77 -8.79 6.45 8.30
C TYR A 77 -7.57 5.92 7.55
N MET A 78 -7.54 4.62 7.29
CA MET A 78 -6.41 3.96 6.62
C MET A 78 -6.85 3.38 5.29
N VAL A 79 -6.08 3.63 4.24
CA VAL A 79 -6.35 3.16 2.89
C VAL A 79 -5.02 2.87 2.17
N HIS A 80 -5.01 1.93 1.21
CA HIS A 80 -3.76 1.56 0.52
C HIS A 80 -3.21 2.71 -0.33
N GLY A 81 -4.01 3.31 -1.21
CA GLY A 81 -3.64 4.46 -2.02
C GLY A 81 -4.09 5.78 -1.39
N PHE A 82 -5.14 6.39 -1.91
CA PHE A 82 -5.73 7.62 -1.38
C PHE A 82 -7.25 7.54 -1.44
N PRO A 83 -8.01 8.14 -0.51
CA PRO A 83 -9.46 8.08 -0.53
C PRO A 83 -10.04 8.53 -1.86
N GLY A 84 -11.04 7.81 -2.35
CA GLY A 84 -11.68 8.08 -3.63
C GLY A 84 -13.11 7.52 -3.68
N ASP A 85 -13.79 7.69 -4.83
CA ASP A 85 -15.21 7.36 -4.98
C ASP A 85 -15.45 5.85 -5.21
N ASN A 86 -14.40 5.08 -5.45
CA ASN A 86 -14.50 3.66 -5.76
C ASN A 86 -13.20 2.92 -5.41
N VAL A 87 -13.27 1.57 -5.41
CA VAL A 87 -12.13 0.70 -5.08
C VAL A 87 -10.90 0.96 -5.94
N HIS A 88 -11.09 1.27 -7.22
CA HIS A 88 -9.97 1.57 -8.11
C HIS A 88 -9.19 2.80 -7.61
N ASP A 89 -9.90 3.87 -7.26
CA ASP A 89 -9.28 5.09 -6.75
C ASP A 89 -8.57 4.82 -5.43
N GLU A 90 -9.22 4.14 -4.49
CA GLU A 90 -8.66 3.81 -3.17
C GLU A 90 -7.36 3.00 -3.23
N VAL A 91 -7.14 2.20 -4.27
CA VAL A 91 -5.92 1.38 -4.40
C VAL A 91 -4.88 1.95 -5.37
N TRP A 92 -5.21 2.97 -6.19
CA TRP A 92 -4.32 3.49 -7.23
C TRP A 92 -4.00 4.97 -7.11
N THR A 93 -4.88 5.77 -6.51
CA THR A 93 -4.67 7.23 -6.45
C THR A 93 -3.41 7.57 -5.68
N ARG A 94 -2.63 8.47 -6.24
CA ARG A 94 -1.37 8.96 -5.68
C ARG A 94 -1.55 10.42 -5.27
N PRO A 95 -1.37 10.74 -3.99
CA PRO A 95 -1.39 12.13 -3.56
C PRO A 95 -0.14 12.88 -4.03
N THR A 96 -0.18 14.18 -3.90
CA THR A 96 0.98 15.08 -3.89
C THR A 96 1.23 15.60 -2.48
N MET A 97 2.31 16.33 -2.26
CA MET A 97 2.60 16.94 -0.95
C MET A 97 1.55 17.98 -0.51
N GLU A 98 0.81 18.52 -1.48
CA GLU A 98 -0.24 19.52 -1.28
C GLU A 98 -1.64 18.89 -1.12
N SER A 99 -1.76 17.55 -1.24
CA SER A 99 -3.06 16.88 -1.12
C SER A 99 -3.61 17.04 0.31
N GLU A 100 -4.84 17.51 0.39
CA GLU A 100 -5.57 17.63 1.64
C GLU A 100 -6.26 16.31 2.00
N ASN A 101 -6.54 16.11 3.29
CA ASN A 101 -7.33 14.99 3.76
C ASN A 101 -8.81 15.17 3.36
N PRO A 102 -9.37 14.34 2.49
CA PRO A 102 -10.78 14.46 2.10
C PRO A 102 -11.74 13.88 3.15
N ILE A 103 -11.23 13.17 4.15
CA ILE A 103 -12.04 12.57 5.22
C ILE A 103 -12.00 13.47 6.46
N PRO A 104 -13.09 14.10 6.85
CA PRO A 104 -13.09 15.05 7.95
C PRO A 104 -12.80 14.37 9.30
N ASP A 105 -12.26 15.15 10.22
CA ASP A 105 -12.08 14.79 11.64
C ASP A 105 -11.31 13.48 11.90
N CYS A 106 -10.34 13.15 11.03
CA CYS A 106 -9.50 11.98 11.22
C CYS A 106 -8.04 12.20 10.80
N ARG A 107 -7.18 11.27 11.20
CA ARG A 107 -5.83 11.12 10.67
C ARG A 107 -5.87 10.15 9.49
N LEU A 108 -5.54 10.64 8.28
CA LEU A 108 -5.44 9.81 7.10
C LEU A 108 -4.08 9.12 7.05
N ILE A 109 -4.09 7.78 6.95
CA ILE A 109 -2.88 6.96 6.79
C ILE A 109 -2.93 6.24 5.44
N ILE A 110 -1.86 6.34 4.68
CA ILE A 110 -1.75 5.79 3.32
C ILE A 110 -0.46 5.01 3.09
N GLY A 111 -0.40 4.30 1.96
CA GLY A 111 0.79 3.63 1.43
C GLY A 111 0.93 3.84 -0.08
N HIS A 112 1.24 2.77 -0.84
CA HIS A 112 1.25 2.68 -2.31
C HIS A 112 2.21 3.64 -3.03
N THR A 113 2.28 4.89 -2.64
CA THR A 113 3.17 5.89 -3.22
C THR A 113 4.38 6.05 -2.34
N LYS A 114 5.54 5.57 -2.80
CA LYS A 114 6.78 5.67 -2.01
C LYS A 114 7.03 7.08 -1.51
N VAL A 115 7.40 7.23 -0.26
CA VAL A 115 7.80 8.51 0.34
C VAL A 115 8.80 9.23 -0.56
N LEU A 116 9.83 8.55 -1.07
CA LEU A 116 10.81 9.12 -1.99
C LEU A 116 10.17 9.79 -3.21
N SER A 117 9.06 9.24 -3.71
CA SER A 117 8.36 9.80 -4.89
C SER A 117 7.55 11.05 -4.57
N LEU A 118 7.24 11.29 -3.30
CA LEU A 118 6.54 12.48 -2.83
C LEU A 118 7.51 13.62 -2.49
N ILE A 119 8.62 13.29 -1.82
CA ILE A 119 9.56 14.30 -1.33
C ILE A 119 10.58 14.75 -2.39
N GLN A 120 10.75 13.96 -3.47
CA GLN A 120 11.74 14.29 -4.53
C GLN A 120 11.14 14.14 -5.93
N PRO A 121 11.37 15.10 -6.82
CA PRO A 121 11.08 14.96 -8.24
C PRO A 121 11.94 13.83 -8.84
N GLU A 122 11.46 13.22 -9.92
CA GLU A 122 12.04 11.99 -10.49
C GLU A 122 13.54 12.10 -10.77
N GLU A 123 13.98 13.21 -11.33
CA GLU A 123 15.37 13.46 -11.69
C GLU A 123 16.32 13.57 -10.48
N LYS A 124 15.82 13.82 -9.29
CA LYS A 124 16.60 13.94 -8.05
C LYS A 124 16.56 12.69 -7.15
N ARG A 125 15.67 11.74 -7.42
CA ARG A 125 15.45 10.57 -6.54
C ARG A 125 16.69 9.72 -6.37
N ILE A 126 17.44 9.49 -7.44
CA ILE A 126 18.67 8.66 -7.39
C ILE A 126 19.71 9.34 -6.49
N ASN A 127 19.99 10.62 -6.70
CA ASN A 127 20.97 11.34 -5.91
C ASN A 127 20.58 11.42 -4.43
N HIS A 128 19.31 11.64 -4.14
CA HIS A 128 18.80 11.64 -2.77
C HIS A 128 18.93 10.25 -2.10
N ALA A 129 18.65 9.18 -2.85
CA ALA A 129 18.83 7.83 -2.35
C ALA A 129 20.29 7.50 -2.04
N LEU A 130 21.22 7.88 -2.92
CA LEU A 130 22.67 7.71 -2.71
C LEU A 130 23.18 8.53 -1.52
N ASP A 131 22.66 9.72 -1.31
CA ASP A 131 23.00 10.56 -0.17
C ASP A 131 22.55 9.93 1.15
N LEU A 132 21.32 9.44 1.26
CA LEU A 132 20.82 8.70 2.42
C LEU A 132 21.65 7.43 2.67
N GLU A 133 21.91 6.64 1.62
CA GLU A 133 22.73 5.42 1.71
C GLU A 133 24.13 5.72 2.24
N SER A 134 24.77 6.78 1.75
CA SER A 134 26.14 7.17 2.18
C SER A 134 26.20 7.54 3.67
N ARG A 135 25.09 7.95 4.27
CA ARG A 135 24.96 8.27 5.69
C ARG A 135 24.43 7.09 6.53
N GLY A 136 24.14 5.95 5.90
CA GLY A 136 23.55 4.80 6.57
C GLY A 136 22.10 5.07 7.02
N GLU A 137 21.40 5.96 6.34
CA GLU A 137 20.02 6.35 6.64
C GLU A 137 19.04 5.62 5.71
N HIS A 138 17.79 5.53 6.13
CA HIS A 138 16.69 4.95 5.36
C HIS A 138 15.55 5.98 5.16
N LEU A 139 14.57 5.62 4.33
CA LEU A 139 13.33 6.39 4.23
C LEU A 139 12.53 6.28 5.53
N ASN A 140 12.01 7.40 5.99
CA ASN A 140 11.16 7.50 7.17
C ASN A 140 9.69 7.68 6.77
N ILE A 141 8.78 7.41 7.71
CA ILE A 141 7.36 7.75 7.58
C ILE A 141 7.23 9.25 7.28
N LEU A 142 6.41 9.57 6.29
CA LEU A 142 6.16 10.96 5.92
C LEU A 142 4.90 11.48 6.61
N HIS A 143 5.05 12.49 7.45
CA HIS A 143 3.95 13.26 8.01
C HIS A 143 3.71 14.52 7.16
N ALA A 144 2.84 14.41 6.16
CA ALA A 144 2.40 15.55 5.36
C ALA A 144 1.21 16.26 6.04
N PRO A 145 0.89 17.52 5.66
CA PRO A 145 -0.24 18.25 6.26
C PRO A 145 -1.58 17.50 6.16
N GLY A 146 -1.84 16.81 5.05
CA GLY A 146 -3.10 16.11 4.77
C GLY A 146 -3.09 14.61 5.06
N PHE A 147 -1.91 13.98 5.28
CA PHE A 147 -1.83 12.52 5.45
C PHE A 147 -0.52 12.06 6.09
N ILE A 148 -0.52 10.82 6.57
CA ILE A 148 0.68 10.10 7.01
C ILE A 148 0.93 8.97 6.00
N ASN A 149 2.13 8.89 5.41
CA ASN A 149 2.48 7.87 4.44
C ASN A 149 3.50 6.89 5.01
N LEU A 150 3.14 5.59 5.04
CA LEU A 150 3.96 4.51 5.58
C LEU A 150 4.82 3.80 4.52
N ASP A 151 4.71 4.14 3.22
CA ASP A 151 5.47 3.44 2.17
C ASP A 151 6.92 3.92 2.11
N CYS A 152 7.75 3.41 3.00
CA CYS A 152 9.20 3.62 3.03
C CYS A 152 9.97 2.71 2.05
N GLY A 153 9.30 2.20 1.02
CA GLY A 153 9.93 1.49 -0.10
C GLY A 153 10.31 0.04 0.16
N CYS A 154 9.82 -0.61 1.23
CA CYS A 154 10.17 -2.00 1.60
C CYS A 154 9.99 -3.01 0.46
N GLY A 155 8.97 -2.83 -0.39
CA GLY A 155 8.68 -3.69 -1.55
C GLY A 155 9.62 -3.49 -2.76
N TYR A 156 10.59 -2.60 -2.68
CA TYR A 156 11.50 -2.27 -3.76
C TYR A 156 12.92 -2.70 -3.46
N ASP A 157 13.68 -3.00 -4.51
CA ASP A 157 15.11 -3.29 -4.38
C ASP A 157 15.90 -1.96 -4.40
N MET A 158 16.01 -1.37 -3.23
CA MET A 158 16.74 -0.12 -3.00
C MET A 158 17.38 -0.13 -1.61
N PRO A 159 18.59 0.39 -1.45
CA PRO A 159 19.36 0.28 -0.20
C PRO A 159 18.76 1.07 0.97
N ILE A 160 18.02 2.14 0.68
CA ILE A 160 17.40 3.02 1.69
C ILE A 160 15.97 2.63 2.08
N LYS A 161 15.51 1.43 1.66
CA LYS A 161 14.18 0.91 2.03
C LYS A 161 14.10 0.58 3.51
N ALA A 162 12.92 0.73 4.08
CA ALA A 162 12.60 0.27 5.42
C ALA A 162 11.18 -0.32 5.46
N LEU A 163 10.97 -1.33 6.28
CA LEU A 163 9.63 -1.72 6.70
C LEU A 163 9.25 -0.83 7.88
N ALA A 164 8.33 0.08 7.66
CA ALA A 164 7.87 1.03 8.67
C ALA A 164 6.63 0.54 9.39
N CYS A 165 6.57 0.74 10.69
CA CYS A 165 5.40 0.51 11.54
C CYS A 165 5.15 1.77 12.38
N LEU A 166 3.89 2.23 12.42
CA LEU A 166 3.44 3.35 13.23
C LEU A 166 2.51 2.86 14.34
N ARG A 167 2.88 3.10 15.59
CA ARG A 167 2.00 2.84 16.72
C ARG A 167 1.00 4.01 16.87
N LEU A 168 -0.29 3.73 16.81
CA LEU A 168 -1.32 4.77 16.70
C LEU A 168 -1.59 5.52 18.01
N GLU A 169 -1.32 4.90 19.14
CA GLU A 169 -1.55 5.49 20.47
C GLU A 169 -0.71 6.75 20.70
N ASP A 170 0.56 6.70 20.33
CA ASP A 170 1.57 7.73 20.63
C ASP A 170 2.42 8.16 19.44
N PHE A 171 2.13 7.62 18.26
CA PHE A 171 2.88 7.85 17.01
C PHE A 171 4.34 7.40 17.06
N GLN A 172 4.67 6.41 17.89
CA GLN A 172 6.00 5.82 17.86
C GLN A 172 6.23 5.14 16.51
N GLU A 173 7.31 5.51 15.85
CA GLU A 173 7.77 4.93 14.61
C GLU A 173 8.78 3.81 14.88
N ILE A 174 8.66 2.69 14.19
CA ILE A 174 9.53 1.53 14.27
C ILE A 174 9.94 1.15 12.85
N TYR A 175 11.22 0.91 12.63
CA TYR A 175 11.78 0.57 11.34
C TYR A 175 12.57 -0.74 11.42
N ILE A 176 12.43 -1.58 10.35
CA ILE A 176 13.10 -2.88 10.21
C ILE A 176 13.73 -2.96 8.82
#